data_ff569ccd94d6fcbc98426594a597a6a4
#
_entry.id   ff569ccd94d6fcbc98426594a597a6a4
#
_cell.length_a   1.000
_cell.length_b   1.000
_cell.length_c   1.000
_cell.angle_alpha   90.00
_cell.angle_beta   90.00
_cell.angle_gamma   90.00
#
_symmetry.space_group_name_H-M   'P 1'
#
loop_
_entity.id
_entity.type
_entity.pdbx_description
1 polymer ?
#
loop_
_entity_poly.entity_id
_entity_poly.type
_entity_poly.pdbx_seq_one_letter_code
_entity_poly.pdbx_strand_id
1 'polypeptide(L)'
;LTKLNPAAVASHLLLSIALIYGAVVLNERSRDYPKASPLTHAGVLLVRAVFSLTLLVIVVGTVVTGTGPHAGDQAAPRYNFDIRVVTWLHADLVIALCGAILALYLLLKLAPISASPEARANHLKLVKTFIILVLVQGGIGYLQYFTGVPIILVGVHLLGLSLVWLTACKLLVRSSANRHAKLA
;
A
#
# COMPACT_ATOMS: atom_id res chain seq x y z
N LEU A 1 11.99 28.14 -7.99
CA LEU A 1 11.14 27.55 -6.94
C LEU A 1 9.84 27.07 -7.58
N THR A 2 9.47 25.83 -7.37
CA THR A 2 8.35 25.13 -8.07
C THR A 2 6.96 25.56 -7.59
N LYS A 3 6.83 26.57 -6.71
CA LYS A 3 5.58 27.07 -6.10
C LYS A 3 4.61 25.94 -5.71
N LEU A 4 5.13 24.86 -5.09
CA LEU A 4 4.36 23.67 -4.68
C LEU A 4 3.53 23.07 -5.84
N ASN A 5 4.09 23.02 -7.05
CA ASN A 5 3.44 22.38 -8.19
C ASN A 5 3.01 20.95 -7.81
N PRO A 6 1.73 20.58 -8.02
CA PRO A 6 1.22 19.27 -7.57
C PRO A 6 1.95 18.08 -8.19
N ALA A 7 2.46 18.21 -9.43
CA ALA A 7 3.27 17.18 -10.06
C ALA A 7 4.63 17.01 -9.35
N ALA A 8 5.26 18.10 -8.90
CA ALA A 8 6.51 18.03 -8.15
C ALA A 8 6.30 17.39 -6.77
N VAL A 9 5.21 17.73 -6.08
CA VAL A 9 4.84 17.13 -4.78
C VAL A 9 4.56 15.64 -4.94
N ALA A 10 3.77 15.25 -5.95
CA ALA A 10 3.48 13.86 -6.27
C ALA A 10 4.75 13.07 -6.59
N SER A 11 5.64 13.63 -7.43
CA SER A 11 6.92 13.00 -7.79
C SER A 11 7.83 12.77 -6.57
N HIS A 12 7.88 13.73 -5.63
CA HIS A 12 8.63 13.58 -4.39
C HIS A 12 8.09 12.42 -3.54
N LEU A 13 6.77 12.31 -3.38
CA LEU A 13 6.16 11.19 -2.67
C LEU A 13 6.42 9.85 -3.37
N LEU A 14 6.24 9.79 -4.69
CA LEU A 14 6.47 8.56 -5.47
C LEU A 14 7.93 8.11 -5.42
N LEU A 15 8.88 9.04 -5.44
CA LEU A 15 10.30 8.74 -5.24
C LEU A 15 10.54 8.21 -3.82
N SER A 16 9.93 8.82 -2.81
CA SER A 16 10.07 8.39 -1.41
C SER A 16 9.57 6.95 -1.21
N ILE A 17 8.42 6.58 -1.79
CA ILE A 17 7.92 5.20 -1.68
C ILE A 17 8.80 4.20 -2.45
N ALA A 18 9.43 4.61 -3.57
CA ALA A 18 10.42 3.79 -4.28
C ALA A 18 11.67 3.53 -3.41
N LEU A 19 12.15 4.54 -2.68
CA LEU A 19 13.25 4.39 -1.73
C LEU A 19 12.87 3.48 -0.56
N ILE A 20 11.66 3.60 -0.02
CA ILE A 20 11.13 2.69 1.02
C ILE A 20 11.12 1.25 0.50
N TYR A 21 10.69 1.02 -0.75
CA TYR A 21 10.74 -0.31 -1.35
C TYR A 21 12.16 -0.87 -1.41
N GLY A 22 13.13 -0.08 -1.89
CA GLY A 22 14.54 -0.47 -1.91
C GLY A 22 15.09 -0.83 -0.52
N ALA A 23 14.79 0.00 0.48
CA ALA A 23 15.18 -0.24 1.87
C ALA A 23 14.57 -1.53 2.44
N VAL A 24 13.29 -1.81 2.13
CA VAL A 24 12.62 -3.06 2.52
C VAL A 24 13.29 -4.26 1.86
N VAL A 25 13.61 -4.19 0.56
CA VAL A 25 14.29 -5.27 -0.16
C VAL A 25 15.64 -5.58 0.49
N LEU A 26 16.44 -4.56 0.78
CA LEU A 26 17.74 -4.72 1.44
C LEU A 26 17.58 -5.35 2.83
N ASN A 27 16.68 -4.80 3.66
CA ASN A 27 16.45 -5.30 5.01
C ASN A 27 15.90 -6.75 5.03
N GLU A 28 14.99 -7.11 4.11
CA GLU A 28 14.46 -8.46 4.06
C GLU A 28 15.49 -9.47 3.51
N ARG A 29 16.40 -9.05 2.61
CA ARG A 29 17.48 -9.89 2.10
C ARG A 29 18.63 -10.10 3.08
N SER A 30 18.86 -9.16 4.00
CA SER A 30 19.88 -9.28 5.05
C SER A 30 19.45 -10.16 6.22
N ARG A 31 18.19 -10.61 6.25
CA ARG A 31 17.65 -11.46 7.31
C ARG A 31 17.65 -12.92 6.87
N ASP A 32 18.05 -13.82 7.78
CA ASP A 32 17.89 -15.27 7.62
C ASP A 32 16.43 -15.68 7.83
N TYR A 33 15.61 -15.46 6.80
CA TYR A 33 14.25 -15.98 6.81
C TYR A 33 14.18 -17.41 6.26
N PRO A 34 13.21 -18.23 6.72
CA PRO A 34 12.93 -19.52 6.10
C PRO A 34 12.70 -19.31 4.59
N LYS A 35 13.51 -19.97 3.76
CA LYS A 35 13.56 -19.81 2.29
C LYS A 35 12.28 -20.24 1.57
N ALA A 36 11.31 -20.84 2.26
CA ALA A 36 10.07 -21.34 1.69
C ALA A 36 8.89 -20.41 1.96
N SER A 37 8.32 -19.82 0.90
CA SER A 37 7.05 -19.10 1.00
C SER A 37 5.90 -20.10 1.21
N PRO A 38 4.96 -19.84 2.15
CA PRO A 38 3.80 -20.71 2.35
C PRO A 38 2.74 -20.56 1.25
N LEU A 39 2.99 -19.74 0.24
CA LEU A 39 2.00 -19.39 -0.77
C LEU A 39 2.06 -20.34 -1.98
N THR A 40 0.89 -20.76 -2.44
CA THR A 40 0.68 -21.38 -3.73
C THR A 40 0.98 -20.37 -4.86
N HIS A 41 1.06 -20.83 -6.10
CA HIS A 41 1.21 -19.96 -7.27
C HIS A 41 0.08 -18.89 -7.32
N ALA A 42 -1.17 -19.29 -7.09
CA ALA A 42 -2.30 -18.38 -7.00
C ALA A 42 -2.13 -17.34 -5.87
N GLY A 43 -1.61 -17.77 -4.71
CA GLY A 43 -1.30 -16.88 -3.60
C GLY A 43 -0.23 -15.83 -3.95
N VAL A 44 0.80 -16.21 -4.69
CA VAL A 44 1.83 -15.27 -5.16
C VAL A 44 1.26 -14.27 -6.16
N LEU A 45 0.38 -14.72 -7.08
CA LEU A 45 -0.30 -13.81 -8.00
C LEU A 45 -1.20 -12.82 -7.26
N LEU A 46 -1.91 -13.30 -6.24
CA LEU A 46 -2.77 -12.44 -5.42
C LEU A 46 -1.96 -11.41 -4.61
N VAL A 47 -0.79 -11.80 -4.08
CA VAL A 47 0.12 -10.83 -3.43
C VAL A 47 0.59 -9.76 -4.43
N ARG A 48 0.89 -10.14 -5.67
CA ARG A 48 1.26 -9.16 -6.72
C ARG A 48 0.11 -8.23 -7.03
N ALA A 49 -1.12 -8.76 -7.13
CA ALA A 49 -2.32 -7.95 -7.34
C ALA A 49 -2.52 -6.96 -6.19
N VAL A 50 -2.41 -7.41 -4.93
CA VAL A 50 -2.46 -6.56 -3.74
C VAL A 50 -1.41 -5.46 -3.78
N PHE A 51 -0.16 -5.79 -4.11
CA PHE A 51 0.92 -4.81 -4.23
C PHE A 51 0.65 -3.78 -5.33
N SER A 52 0.22 -4.23 -6.53
CA SER A 52 -0.10 -3.34 -7.65
C SER A 52 -1.29 -2.44 -7.35
N LEU A 53 -2.34 -2.97 -6.72
CA LEU A 53 -3.48 -2.18 -6.26
C LEU A 53 -3.05 -1.15 -5.21
N THR A 54 -2.19 -1.52 -4.26
CA THR A 54 -1.67 -0.57 -3.26
C THR A 54 -0.92 0.57 -3.94
N LEU A 55 -0.05 0.27 -4.91
CA LEU A 55 0.65 1.30 -5.67
C LEU A 55 -0.32 2.20 -6.43
N LEU A 56 -1.34 1.62 -7.08
CA LEU A 56 -2.35 2.38 -7.82
C LEU A 56 -3.17 3.29 -6.89
N VAL A 57 -3.57 2.80 -5.71
CA VAL A 57 -4.23 3.61 -4.67
C VAL A 57 -3.36 4.80 -4.28
N ILE A 58 -2.05 4.60 -4.10
CA ILE A 58 -1.12 5.69 -3.76
C ILE A 58 -1.03 6.70 -4.91
N VAL A 59 -0.86 6.24 -6.15
CA VAL A 59 -0.78 7.11 -7.33
C VAL A 59 -2.04 7.95 -7.48
N VAL A 60 -3.24 7.33 -7.42
CA VAL A 60 -4.50 8.08 -7.49
C VAL A 60 -4.68 8.99 -6.27
N GLY A 61 -4.20 8.59 -5.08
CA GLY A 61 -4.17 9.45 -3.90
C GLY A 61 -3.33 10.72 -4.10
N THR A 62 -2.23 10.67 -4.87
CA THR A 62 -1.48 11.90 -5.21
C THR A 62 -2.28 12.83 -6.11
N VAL A 63 -3.12 12.28 -7.01
CA VAL A 63 -4.01 13.08 -7.87
C VAL A 63 -5.10 13.73 -7.01
N VAL A 64 -5.69 13.01 -6.04
CA VAL A 64 -6.66 13.58 -5.09
C VAL A 64 -6.04 14.76 -4.34
N THR A 65 -4.84 14.58 -3.78
CA THR A 65 -4.12 15.63 -3.05
C THR A 65 -3.80 16.83 -3.95
N GLY A 66 -3.37 16.59 -5.19
CA GLY A 66 -3.04 17.66 -6.15
C GLY A 66 -4.27 18.39 -6.71
N THR A 67 -5.47 17.78 -6.60
CA THR A 67 -6.75 18.39 -7.02
C THR A 67 -7.44 19.10 -5.85
N GLY A 68 -7.27 18.60 -4.63
CA GLY A 68 -7.96 19.06 -3.43
C GLY A 68 -7.51 20.44 -2.92
N PRO A 69 -8.24 21.00 -1.93
CA PRO A 69 -8.00 22.36 -1.43
C PRO A 69 -6.69 22.53 -0.65
N HIS A 70 -6.13 21.45 -0.09
CA HIS A 70 -4.99 21.52 0.83
C HIS A 70 -3.72 20.88 0.24
N ALA A 71 -2.99 21.65 -0.56
CA ALA A 71 -1.60 21.32 -0.94
C ALA A 71 -0.55 22.04 -0.06
N GLY A 72 -0.95 22.51 1.15
CA GLY A 72 -0.07 23.24 2.04
C GLY A 72 0.03 24.76 1.76
N ASP A 73 -0.44 25.20 0.61
CA ASP A 73 -0.47 26.61 0.19
C ASP A 73 -1.71 26.87 -0.67
N GLN A 74 -2.57 27.78 -0.26
CA GLN A 74 -3.79 28.13 -1.00
C GLN A 74 -3.52 28.74 -2.38
N ALA A 75 -2.37 29.38 -2.56
CA ALA A 75 -1.92 29.93 -3.84
C ALA A 75 -1.25 28.91 -4.77
N ALA A 76 -1.01 27.68 -4.31
CA ALA A 76 -0.39 26.65 -5.11
C ALA A 76 -1.29 26.22 -6.28
N PRO A 77 -0.73 25.97 -7.47
CA PRO A 77 -1.49 25.46 -8.60
C PRO A 77 -2.11 24.10 -8.29
N ARG A 78 -3.27 23.82 -8.88
CA ARG A 78 -4.02 22.56 -8.72
C ARG A 78 -4.16 21.84 -10.05
N TYR A 79 -4.40 20.53 -10.00
CA TYR A 79 -4.90 19.81 -11.16
C TYR A 79 -6.34 20.24 -11.44
N ASN A 80 -6.67 20.41 -12.71
CA ASN A 80 -8.02 20.79 -13.14
C ASN A 80 -8.91 19.54 -13.36
N PHE A 81 -8.97 18.67 -12.33
CA PHE A 81 -9.88 17.51 -12.32
C PHE A 81 -11.08 17.78 -11.42
N ASP A 82 -12.19 17.09 -11.66
CA ASP A 82 -13.30 17.06 -10.71
C ASP A 82 -12.87 16.30 -9.45
N ILE A 83 -12.78 17.02 -8.32
CA ILE A 83 -12.34 16.43 -7.04
C ILE A 83 -13.22 15.27 -6.59
N ARG A 84 -14.52 15.30 -6.89
CA ARG A 84 -15.45 14.23 -6.54
C ARG A 84 -15.12 12.95 -7.31
N VAL A 85 -14.90 13.07 -8.61
CA VAL A 85 -14.59 11.91 -9.48
C VAL A 85 -13.28 11.26 -9.06
N VAL A 86 -12.21 12.02 -8.82
CA VAL A 86 -10.92 11.44 -8.43
C VAL A 86 -10.95 10.85 -7.02
N THR A 87 -11.74 11.45 -6.10
CA THR A 87 -11.92 10.90 -4.75
C THR A 87 -12.70 9.59 -4.76
N TRP A 88 -13.75 9.50 -5.58
CA TRP A 88 -14.51 8.25 -5.73
C TRP A 88 -13.65 7.15 -6.36
N LEU A 89 -12.90 7.45 -7.41
CA LEU A 89 -11.97 6.49 -8.01
C LEU A 89 -10.94 5.98 -6.98
N HIS A 90 -10.42 6.87 -6.13
CA HIS A 90 -9.51 6.47 -5.05
C HIS A 90 -10.21 5.53 -4.05
N ALA A 91 -11.43 5.84 -3.63
CA ALA A 91 -12.20 5.02 -2.71
C ALA A 91 -12.54 3.64 -3.31
N ASP A 92 -12.94 3.57 -4.59
CA ASP A 92 -13.24 2.32 -5.29
C ASP A 92 -12.00 1.41 -5.36
N LEU A 93 -10.83 1.98 -5.62
CA LEU A 93 -9.56 1.24 -5.60
C LEU A 93 -9.22 0.72 -4.19
N VAL A 94 -9.53 1.48 -3.14
CA VAL A 94 -9.37 1.01 -1.74
C VAL A 94 -10.31 -0.15 -1.45
N ILE A 95 -11.56 -0.10 -1.92
CA ILE A 95 -12.53 -1.20 -1.78
C ILE A 95 -12.01 -2.46 -2.51
N ALA A 96 -11.52 -2.31 -3.74
CA ALA A 96 -10.92 -3.41 -4.48
C ALA A 96 -9.70 -4.01 -3.74
N LEU A 97 -8.86 -3.14 -3.16
CA LEU A 97 -7.71 -3.56 -2.33
C LEU A 97 -8.18 -4.34 -1.11
N CYS A 98 -9.21 -3.88 -0.40
CA CYS A 98 -9.79 -4.60 0.75
C CYS A 98 -10.28 -6.00 0.35
N GLY A 99 -10.96 -6.13 -0.79
CA GLY A 99 -11.38 -7.42 -1.33
C GLY A 99 -10.21 -8.35 -1.64
N ALA A 100 -9.17 -7.83 -2.28
CA ALA A 100 -7.97 -8.61 -2.62
C ALA A 100 -7.21 -9.08 -1.37
N ILE A 101 -7.08 -8.23 -0.34
CA ILE A 101 -6.42 -8.58 0.93
C ILE A 101 -7.25 -9.62 1.69
N LEU A 102 -8.57 -9.49 1.70
CA LEU A 102 -9.47 -10.47 2.32
C LEU A 102 -9.35 -11.83 1.62
N ALA A 103 -9.33 -11.85 0.29
CA ALA A 103 -9.12 -13.07 -0.49
C ALA A 103 -7.77 -13.73 -0.15
N LEU A 104 -6.70 -12.95 -0.01
CA LEU A 104 -5.39 -13.45 0.41
C LEU A 104 -5.43 -14.02 1.84
N TYR A 105 -6.11 -13.36 2.76
CA TYR A 105 -6.29 -13.84 4.12
C TYR A 105 -7.03 -15.18 4.17
N LEU A 106 -8.13 -15.30 3.43
CA LEU A 106 -8.91 -16.52 3.34
C LEU A 106 -8.12 -17.65 2.69
N LEU A 107 -7.38 -17.38 1.62
CA LEU A 107 -6.51 -18.35 0.98
C LEU A 107 -5.45 -18.88 1.97
N LEU A 108 -4.80 -18.01 2.73
CA LEU A 108 -3.84 -18.42 3.77
C LEU A 108 -4.50 -19.21 4.91
N LYS A 109 -5.77 -18.98 5.21
CA LYS A 109 -6.49 -19.68 6.26
C LYS A 109 -7.02 -21.05 5.85
N LEU A 110 -7.52 -21.17 4.63
CA LEU A 110 -8.35 -22.29 4.18
C LEU A 110 -7.61 -23.26 3.26
N ALA A 111 -6.61 -22.78 2.48
CA ALA A 111 -5.90 -23.66 1.56
C ALA A 111 -4.98 -24.65 2.30
N PRO A 112 -4.92 -25.91 1.85
CA PRO A 112 -3.90 -26.84 2.29
C PRO A 112 -2.54 -26.35 1.83
N ILE A 113 -1.66 -26.00 2.77
CA ILE A 113 -0.35 -25.42 2.48
C ILE A 113 0.71 -26.39 3.00
N SER A 114 1.66 -26.74 2.12
CA SER A 114 2.80 -27.61 2.42
C SER A 114 3.94 -26.89 3.19
N ALA A 115 3.73 -25.64 3.61
CA ALA A 115 4.72 -24.87 4.34
C ALA A 115 4.69 -25.15 5.85
N SER A 116 5.78 -24.82 6.53
CA SER A 116 5.85 -24.93 7.99
C SER A 116 4.74 -24.07 8.67
N PRO A 117 4.17 -24.56 9.78
CA PRO A 117 3.17 -23.81 10.55
C PRO A 117 3.65 -22.40 10.93
N GLU A 118 4.94 -22.25 11.23
CA GLU A 118 5.55 -20.98 11.58
C GLU A 118 5.57 -19.99 10.41
N ALA A 119 5.97 -20.42 9.21
CA ALA A 119 5.97 -19.58 8.02
C ALA A 119 4.55 -19.08 7.68
N ARG A 120 3.55 -19.97 7.82
CA ARG A 120 2.13 -19.62 7.66
C ARG A 120 1.68 -18.58 8.70
N ALA A 121 2.02 -18.78 9.97
CA ALA A 121 1.65 -17.87 11.05
C ALA A 121 2.24 -16.45 10.82
N ASN A 122 3.50 -16.39 10.38
CA ASN A 122 4.17 -15.12 10.08
C ASN A 122 3.50 -14.37 8.92
N HIS A 123 3.10 -15.06 7.85
CA HIS A 123 2.36 -14.43 6.75
C HIS A 123 0.96 -13.98 7.17
N LEU A 124 0.24 -14.80 7.95
CA LEU A 124 -1.06 -14.42 8.50
C LEU A 124 -0.97 -13.19 9.40
N LYS A 125 0.06 -13.09 10.24
CA LYS A 125 0.30 -11.91 11.07
C LYS A 125 0.50 -10.66 10.19
N LEU A 126 1.30 -10.77 9.14
CA LEU A 126 1.57 -9.65 8.22
C LEU A 126 0.31 -9.21 7.48
N VAL A 127 -0.49 -10.16 6.97
CA VAL A 127 -1.76 -9.86 6.27
C VAL A 127 -2.77 -9.23 7.23
N LYS A 128 -2.89 -9.72 8.48
CA LYS A 128 -3.76 -9.09 9.50
C LYS A 128 -3.33 -7.66 9.80
N THR A 129 -2.03 -7.40 9.97
CA THR A 129 -1.50 -6.04 10.15
C THR A 129 -1.88 -5.16 8.96
N PHE A 130 -1.77 -5.69 7.74
CA PHE A 130 -2.13 -4.95 6.54
C PHE A 130 -3.63 -4.61 6.51
N ILE A 131 -4.51 -5.57 6.83
CA ILE A 131 -5.96 -5.31 6.93
C ILE A 131 -6.24 -4.18 7.91
N ILE A 132 -5.67 -4.24 9.11
CA ILE A 132 -5.88 -3.21 10.14
C ILE A 132 -5.43 -1.84 9.63
N LEU A 133 -4.23 -1.75 9.04
CA LEU A 133 -3.70 -0.50 8.51
C LEU A 133 -4.59 0.08 7.40
N VAL A 134 -5.05 -0.74 6.46
CA VAL A 134 -5.93 -0.30 5.36
C VAL A 134 -7.28 0.17 5.89
N LEU A 135 -7.87 -0.53 6.86
CA LEU A 135 -9.14 -0.12 7.48
C LEU A 135 -9.00 1.21 8.24
N VAL A 136 -7.92 1.37 9.02
CA VAL A 136 -7.61 2.63 9.72
C VAL A 136 -7.44 3.76 8.71
N GLN A 137 -6.69 3.53 7.63
CA GLN A 137 -6.49 4.53 6.57
C GLN A 137 -7.80 4.90 5.86
N GLY A 138 -8.66 3.91 5.59
CA GLY A 138 -10.00 4.16 5.05
C GLY A 138 -10.83 5.03 5.99
N GLY A 139 -10.83 4.72 7.29
CA GLY A 139 -11.50 5.53 8.32
C GLY A 139 -11.00 6.96 8.38
N ILE A 140 -9.67 7.17 8.34
CA ILE A 140 -9.06 8.50 8.27
C ILE A 140 -9.48 9.23 7.00
N GLY A 141 -9.47 8.54 5.83
CA GLY A 141 -9.90 9.11 4.55
C GLY A 141 -11.36 9.58 4.56
N TYR A 142 -12.28 8.79 5.13
CA TYR A 142 -13.67 9.20 5.31
C TYR A 142 -13.78 10.39 6.28
N LEU A 143 -13.05 10.36 7.39
CA LEU A 143 -13.04 11.49 8.33
C LEU A 143 -12.54 12.78 7.64
N GLN A 144 -11.47 12.71 6.85
CA GLN A 144 -11.00 13.84 6.04
C GLN A 144 -12.10 14.37 5.12
N TYR A 145 -12.77 13.47 4.40
CA TYR A 145 -13.82 13.85 3.44
C TYR A 145 -14.97 14.61 4.12
N PHE A 146 -15.45 14.12 5.27
CA PHE A 146 -16.58 14.73 5.98
C PHE A 146 -16.21 15.98 6.79
N THR A 147 -14.92 16.18 7.12
CA THR A 147 -14.47 17.32 7.93
C THR A 147 -13.80 18.43 7.10
N GLY A 148 -13.85 18.36 5.76
CA GLY A 148 -13.27 19.38 4.88
C GLY A 148 -11.74 19.32 4.81
N VAL A 149 -11.17 18.13 4.93
CA VAL A 149 -9.73 17.83 4.71
C VAL A 149 -8.79 18.63 5.65
N PRO A 150 -8.89 18.52 6.99
CA PRO A 150 -7.99 19.21 7.90
C PRO A 150 -6.53 18.79 7.70
N ILE A 151 -5.60 19.74 7.73
CA ILE A 151 -4.16 19.54 7.46
C ILE A 151 -3.56 18.45 8.35
N ILE A 152 -3.94 18.39 9.62
CA ILE A 152 -3.44 17.38 10.58
C ILE A 152 -3.84 15.97 10.11
N LEU A 153 -5.09 15.76 9.68
CA LEU A 153 -5.54 14.47 9.17
C LEU A 153 -4.82 14.10 7.87
N VAL A 154 -4.48 15.05 7.01
CA VAL A 154 -3.66 14.80 5.82
C VAL A 154 -2.28 14.28 6.23
N GLY A 155 -1.63 14.91 7.21
CA GLY A 155 -0.34 14.45 7.73
C GLY A 155 -0.40 13.03 8.30
N VAL A 156 -1.44 12.73 9.10
CA VAL A 156 -1.66 11.39 9.69
C VAL A 156 -1.93 10.35 8.58
N HIS A 157 -2.70 10.72 7.55
CA HIS A 157 -2.98 9.84 6.41
C HIS A 157 -1.71 9.54 5.60
N LEU A 158 -0.84 10.52 5.37
CA LEU A 158 0.45 10.32 4.70
C LEU A 158 1.39 9.43 5.51
N LEU A 159 1.44 9.59 6.83
CA LEU A 159 2.21 8.70 7.71
C LEU A 159 1.69 7.26 7.63
N GLY A 160 0.38 7.08 7.73
CA GLY A 160 -0.23 5.75 7.64
C GLY A 160 -0.08 5.11 6.26
N LEU A 161 -0.10 5.90 5.17
CA LEU A 161 0.24 5.44 3.82
C LEU A 161 1.64 4.79 3.80
N SER A 162 2.63 5.40 4.47
CA SER A 162 3.99 4.85 4.54
C SER A 162 4.02 3.47 5.22
N LEU A 163 3.18 3.26 6.26
CA LEU A 163 3.05 1.97 6.95
C LEU A 163 2.33 0.92 6.09
N VAL A 164 1.28 1.32 5.37
CA VAL A 164 0.57 0.46 4.40
C VAL A 164 1.55 0.02 3.31
N TRP A 165 2.29 0.96 2.72
CA TRP A 165 3.27 0.67 1.68
C TRP A 165 4.39 -0.26 2.18
N LEU A 166 4.97 0.03 3.34
CA LEU A 166 5.99 -0.82 3.97
C LEU A 166 5.50 -2.27 4.13
N THR A 167 4.23 -2.44 4.52
CA THR A 167 3.64 -3.77 4.74
C THR A 167 3.40 -4.50 3.42
N ALA A 168 2.93 -3.79 2.37
CA ALA A 168 2.78 -4.33 1.02
C ALA A 168 4.13 -4.78 0.44
N CYS A 169 5.18 -3.97 0.60
CA CYS A 169 6.54 -4.31 0.17
C CYS A 169 7.07 -5.57 0.86
N LYS A 170 6.93 -5.67 2.19
CA LYS A 170 7.31 -6.87 2.94
C LYS A 170 6.57 -8.11 2.45
N LEU A 171 5.27 -7.99 2.21
CA LEU A 171 4.45 -9.09 1.71
C LEU A 171 4.93 -9.57 0.34
N LEU A 172 5.23 -8.65 -0.59
CA LEU A 172 5.76 -8.96 -1.91
C LEU A 172 7.12 -9.66 -1.84
N VAL A 173 8.07 -9.09 -1.09
CA VAL A 173 9.44 -9.63 -0.99
C VAL A 173 9.43 -11.03 -0.38
N ARG A 174 8.69 -11.23 0.71
CA ARG A 174 8.58 -12.54 1.38
C ARG A 174 7.87 -13.59 0.52
N SER A 175 6.93 -13.19 -0.33
CA SER A 175 6.26 -14.10 -1.26
C SER A 175 7.15 -14.56 -2.42
N SER A 176 8.16 -13.76 -2.77
CA SER A 176 9.06 -14.01 -3.90
C SER A 176 10.28 -14.86 -3.56
N ALA A 177 10.56 -15.12 -2.28
CA ALA A 177 11.76 -15.81 -1.80
C ALA A 177 11.95 -17.24 -2.33
N ASN A 178 10.88 -17.87 -2.81
CA ASN A 178 10.93 -19.26 -3.36
C ASN A 178 11.60 -19.43 -4.72
N ARG A 179 11.84 -18.36 -5.49
CA ARG A 179 12.37 -18.52 -6.85
C ARG A 179 13.87 -18.76 -6.90
N HIS A 180 14.63 -18.25 -5.95
CA HIS A 180 16.08 -18.37 -5.94
C HIS A 180 16.59 -19.73 -5.40
N ALA A 181 15.77 -20.45 -4.64
CA ALA A 181 16.11 -21.78 -4.12
C ALA A 181 16.02 -22.90 -5.18
N LYS A 182 15.42 -22.65 -6.36
CA LYS A 182 15.33 -23.61 -7.48
C LYS A 182 16.43 -23.43 -8.53
N LEU A 183 17.28 -22.42 -8.41
CA LEU A 183 18.34 -22.09 -9.37
C LEU A 183 19.75 -22.24 -8.75
N ALA A 184 19.86 -22.71 -7.53
CA ALA A 184 21.07 -23.12 -6.85
C ALA A 184 21.06 -24.60 -6.55
#